data_6ffc5f176ae6392c23e6e061e87213a1
#
_entry.id   6ffc5f176ae6392c23e6e061e87213a1
#
_cell.length_a   1.000
_cell.length_b   1.000
_cell.length_c   1.000
_cell.angle_alpha   90.00
_cell.angle_beta   90.00
_cell.angle_gamma   90.00
#
_symmetry.space_group_name_H-M   'P 1'
#
loop_
_entity.id
_entity.type
_entity.pdbx_description
1 polymer ?
#
loop_
_entity_poly.entity_id
_entity_poly.type
_entity_poly.pdbx_seq_one_letter_code
_entity_poly.pdbx_strand_id
1 'polypeptide(L)'
;MDPTERKPLDRELDVFGMTDVGKVRKRNEDQFLICSLHKRMKVHSTSLPSMDLLPLSGERMTLLTLVADGVGGHAGGDKASRLAAETIARYITHSMQCYYTRDPYEDEFLDQLHNTVMQCHEDLIAEASKNPESVGMATTLTLLLEMWPKGYIVQVGDSRCYRLRGDRLIQITRDQTLAQDLIDEGVVTPSKADAWSHVLSSAMGGAEAKPVIYKIDLSWDDVVLLCSDGLIAHVTDDEIHDELSNMESAEQVGRRLVSMALERGGRDNITVVVATTKST
;
A
#
# COMPACT_ATOMS: atom_id res chain seq x y z
N MET A 1 -10.71 28.56 -11.76
CA MET A 1 -10.05 27.60 -10.86
C MET A 1 -9.22 26.71 -11.76
N ASP A 2 -7.95 26.65 -11.53
CA ASP A 2 -7.07 25.77 -12.29
C ASP A 2 -7.61 24.33 -12.14
N PRO A 3 -7.81 23.58 -13.23
CA PRO A 3 -8.27 22.19 -13.16
C PRO A 3 -7.41 21.30 -12.24
N THR A 4 -6.14 21.68 -12.06
CA THR A 4 -5.17 20.94 -11.23
C THR A 4 -5.25 21.26 -9.74
N GLU A 5 -6.00 22.30 -9.32
CA GLU A 5 -6.20 22.61 -7.90
C GLU A 5 -7.34 21.81 -7.25
N ARG A 6 -8.22 21.20 -8.06
CA ARG A 6 -9.32 20.42 -7.55
C ARG A 6 -8.94 18.95 -7.32
N LYS A 7 -9.73 18.28 -6.48
CA LYS A 7 -9.64 16.82 -6.31
C LYS A 7 -9.95 16.10 -7.62
N PRO A 8 -9.17 15.09 -8.01
CA PRO A 8 -9.45 14.24 -9.17
C PRO A 8 -10.77 13.48 -9.02
N LEU A 9 -11.54 13.42 -10.09
CA LEU A 9 -12.75 12.60 -10.18
C LEU A 9 -12.39 11.11 -10.33
N ASP A 10 -13.33 10.21 -10.07
CA ASP A 10 -13.10 8.76 -10.20
C ASP A 10 -12.66 8.35 -11.61
N ARG A 11 -13.19 9.01 -12.66
CA ARG A 11 -12.82 8.76 -14.06
C ARG A 11 -11.44 9.29 -14.46
N GLU A 12 -10.84 10.11 -13.60
CA GLU A 12 -9.50 10.69 -13.78
C GLU A 12 -8.43 9.89 -12.99
N LEU A 13 -8.87 8.86 -12.27
CA LEU A 13 -7.97 7.90 -11.65
C LEU A 13 -7.64 6.79 -12.65
N ASP A 14 -6.37 6.49 -12.76
CA ASP A 14 -5.86 5.30 -13.44
C ASP A 14 -5.11 4.47 -12.40
N VAL A 15 -5.74 3.37 -11.96
CA VAL A 15 -5.22 2.52 -10.88
C VAL A 15 -5.30 1.07 -11.29
N PHE A 16 -4.22 0.35 -11.10
CA PHE A 16 -4.13 -1.07 -11.43
C PHE A 16 -3.31 -1.82 -10.38
N GLY A 17 -3.73 -3.05 -10.06
CA GLY A 17 -2.99 -3.98 -9.21
C GLY A 17 -2.85 -5.33 -9.85
N MET A 18 -1.71 -5.98 -9.64
CA MET A 18 -1.44 -7.32 -10.10
C MET A 18 -0.55 -8.05 -9.11
N THR A 19 -0.82 -9.33 -8.93
CA THR A 19 0.02 -10.25 -8.17
C THR A 19 0.27 -11.51 -8.99
N ASP A 20 1.47 -12.06 -8.90
CA ASP A 20 1.88 -13.30 -9.55
C ASP A 20 2.66 -14.18 -8.57
N VAL A 21 2.46 -15.51 -8.64
CA VAL A 21 3.12 -16.47 -7.76
C VAL A 21 4.63 -16.55 -8.01
N GLY A 22 5.10 -16.04 -9.14
CA GLY A 22 6.46 -16.22 -9.59
C GLY A 22 6.71 -17.61 -10.20
N LYS A 23 7.99 -17.91 -10.45
CA LYS A 23 8.37 -19.20 -11.10
C LYS A 23 8.90 -20.24 -10.13
N VAL A 24 9.20 -19.87 -8.89
CA VAL A 24 9.86 -20.74 -7.90
C VAL A 24 8.93 -21.09 -6.75
N ARG A 25 8.14 -20.15 -6.29
CA ARG A 25 7.18 -20.36 -5.20
C ARG A 25 6.02 -21.25 -5.67
N LYS A 26 5.45 -22.03 -4.78
CA LYS A 26 4.29 -22.90 -5.05
C LYS A 26 2.95 -22.24 -4.73
N ARG A 27 2.97 -21.21 -3.90
CA ARG A 27 1.81 -20.45 -3.43
C ARG A 27 2.10 -18.97 -3.53
N ASN A 28 1.05 -18.20 -3.75
CA ASN A 28 1.14 -16.77 -3.64
C ASN A 28 0.70 -16.38 -2.22
N GLU A 29 1.63 -15.82 -1.47
CA GLU A 29 1.44 -15.34 -0.10
C GLU A 29 1.27 -13.80 -0.06
N ASP A 30 1.42 -13.13 -1.21
CA ASP A 30 1.15 -11.73 -1.38
C ASP A 30 -0.34 -11.44 -1.52
N GLN A 31 -0.77 -10.29 -1.01
CA GLN A 31 -2.09 -9.72 -1.25
C GLN A 31 -1.98 -8.25 -1.62
N PHE A 32 -2.90 -7.78 -2.44
CA PHE A 32 -3.11 -6.35 -2.64
C PHE A 32 -4.59 -6.00 -2.51
N LEU A 33 -4.87 -4.74 -2.20
CA LEU A 33 -6.22 -4.18 -2.21
C LEU A 33 -6.19 -2.79 -2.82
N ILE A 34 -7.13 -2.53 -3.69
CA ILE A 34 -7.46 -1.20 -4.21
C ILE A 34 -8.93 -0.97 -3.94
N CYS A 35 -9.25 0.03 -3.13
CA CYS A 35 -10.63 0.40 -2.89
C CYS A 35 -10.78 1.90 -2.64
N SER A 36 -11.96 2.43 -2.90
CA SER A 36 -12.30 3.81 -2.58
C SER A 36 -13.45 3.88 -1.57
N LEU A 37 -13.35 4.81 -0.64
CA LEU A 37 -14.43 5.12 0.29
C LEU A 37 -15.19 6.33 -0.21
N HIS A 38 -16.53 6.22 -0.22
CA HIS A 38 -17.42 7.26 -0.72
C HIS A 38 -18.41 7.70 0.34
N LYS A 39 -18.66 9.01 0.40
CA LYS A 39 -19.76 9.59 1.15
C LYS A 39 -20.96 9.68 0.23
N ARG A 40 -22.05 9.00 0.57
CA ARG A 40 -23.28 8.99 -0.23
C ARG A 40 -24.50 9.27 0.64
N MET A 41 -25.39 10.14 0.15
CA MET A 41 -26.70 10.34 0.73
C MET A 41 -27.73 9.43 0.05
N LYS A 42 -28.56 8.74 0.86
CA LYS A 42 -29.73 8.01 0.38
C LYS A 42 -30.98 8.72 0.88
N VAL A 43 -31.75 9.32 0.00
CA VAL A 43 -33.04 9.92 0.34
C VAL A 43 -34.10 8.84 0.35
N HIS A 44 -34.79 8.67 1.47
CA HIS A 44 -35.90 7.71 1.60
C HIS A 44 -37.27 8.34 1.28
N SER A 45 -37.44 9.65 1.59
CA SER A 45 -38.65 10.42 1.30
C SER A 45 -38.31 11.91 1.38
N THR A 46 -38.97 12.75 0.59
CA THR A 46 -38.76 14.19 0.63
C THR A 46 -40.02 14.91 0.12
N SER A 47 -40.24 16.13 0.60
CA SER A 47 -41.17 17.12 0.06
C SER A 47 -40.47 18.21 -0.79
N LEU A 48 -39.17 18.09 -1.02
CA LEU A 48 -38.43 19.06 -1.84
C LEU A 48 -38.90 18.99 -3.31
N PRO A 49 -39.06 20.14 -3.99
CA PRO A 49 -39.47 20.18 -5.38
C PRO A 49 -38.41 19.63 -6.36
N SER A 50 -37.14 19.61 -5.96
CA SER A 50 -36.06 19.01 -6.68
C SER A 50 -35.00 18.48 -5.71
N MET A 51 -34.23 17.45 -6.16
CA MET A 51 -33.10 16.87 -5.43
C MET A 51 -31.75 17.21 -6.08
N ASP A 52 -31.73 18.09 -7.07
CA ASP A 52 -30.51 18.36 -7.88
C ASP A 52 -29.34 18.90 -7.05
N LEU A 53 -29.64 19.55 -5.91
CA LEU A 53 -28.63 20.09 -5.00
C LEU A 53 -28.19 19.07 -3.92
N LEU A 54 -28.78 17.88 -3.89
CA LEU A 54 -28.41 16.87 -2.89
C LEU A 54 -27.28 15.99 -3.39
N PRO A 55 -26.27 15.65 -2.56
CA PRO A 55 -25.12 14.84 -2.94
C PRO A 55 -25.50 13.36 -3.05
N LEU A 56 -26.34 13.00 -4.02
CA LEU A 56 -26.86 11.64 -4.22
C LEU A 56 -25.85 10.72 -4.89
N SER A 57 -24.96 11.28 -5.71
CA SER A 57 -23.99 10.52 -6.53
C SER A 57 -22.85 9.91 -5.72
N GLY A 58 -22.66 10.35 -4.48
CA GLY A 58 -21.53 9.93 -3.65
C GLY A 58 -20.22 10.61 -4.08
N GLU A 59 -19.53 11.19 -3.12
CA GLU A 59 -18.20 11.77 -3.32
C GLU A 59 -17.16 10.78 -2.79
N ARG A 60 -16.13 10.50 -3.59
CA ARG A 60 -14.98 9.74 -3.12
C ARG A 60 -14.29 10.53 -2.02
N MET A 61 -14.13 9.90 -0.86
CA MET A 61 -13.44 10.49 0.29
C MET A 61 -11.94 10.22 0.21
N THR A 62 -11.61 8.99 -0.08
CA THR A 62 -10.24 8.50 -0.15
C THR A 62 -10.12 7.36 -1.14
N LEU A 63 -8.91 7.18 -1.68
CA LEU A 63 -8.46 5.96 -2.32
C LEU A 63 -7.50 5.27 -1.36
N LEU A 64 -7.75 3.99 -1.07
CA LEU A 64 -6.86 3.11 -0.33
C LEU A 64 -6.26 2.11 -1.30
N THR A 65 -4.94 2.06 -1.33
CA THR A 65 -4.17 1.00 -1.99
C THR A 65 -3.24 0.36 -0.98
N LEU A 66 -3.06 -0.95 -1.02
CA LEU A 66 -2.13 -1.65 -0.14
C LEU A 66 -1.51 -2.86 -0.83
N VAL A 67 -0.32 -3.21 -0.35
CA VAL A 67 0.39 -4.45 -0.62
C VAL A 67 0.77 -5.05 0.73
N ALA A 68 0.58 -6.36 0.87
CA ALA A 68 0.96 -7.16 2.02
C ALA A 68 1.65 -8.43 1.53
N ASP A 69 2.91 -8.62 1.90
CA ASP A 69 3.73 -9.77 1.55
C ASP A 69 3.80 -10.70 2.74
N GLY A 70 3.28 -11.92 2.54
CA GLY A 70 3.16 -12.92 3.59
C GLY A 70 4.47 -13.63 3.89
N VAL A 71 4.93 -13.55 5.13
CA VAL A 71 6.19 -14.14 5.60
C VAL A 71 5.90 -15.37 6.47
N GLY A 72 6.64 -16.48 6.24
CA GLY A 72 6.52 -17.62 7.13
C GLY A 72 6.60 -19.01 6.49
N GLY A 73 6.84 -19.13 5.18
CA GLY A 73 7.26 -20.37 4.46
C GLY A 73 6.36 -21.62 4.57
N HIS A 74 5.25 -21.55 5.27
CA HIS A 74 4.20 -22.56 5.41
C HIS A 74 2.85 -21.84 5.37
N ALA A 75 1.72 -22.52 5.37
CA ALA A 75 0.36 -21.95 5.22
C ALA A 75 0.01 -20.68 6.05
N GLY A 76 0.97 -20.09 6.76
CA GLY A 76 0.82 -18.91 7.61
C GLY A 76 0.91 -17.58 6.87
N GLY A 77 1.79 -17.44 5.86
CA GLY A 77 2.02 -16.17 5.15
C GLY A 77 0.79 -15.71 4.38
N ASP A 78 0.20 -16.56 3.55
CA ASP A 78 -1.06 -16.28 2.84
C ASP A 78 -2.21 -15.87 3.79
N LYS A 79 -2.33 -16.56 4.93
CA LYS A 79 -3.33 -16.21 5.94
C LYS A 79 -3.03 -14.85 6.57
N ALA A 80 -1.76 -14.55 6.86
CA ALA A 80 -1.37 -13.30 7.51
C ALA A 80 -1.62 -12.10 6.59
N SER A 81 -1.15 -12.14 5.35
CA SER A 81 -1.31 -11.06 4.37
C SER A 81 -2.79 -10.76 4.08
N ARG A 82 -3.60 -11.83 3.89
CA ARG A 82 -5.03 -11.70 3.70
C ARG A 82 -5.73 -11.07 4.91
N LEU A 83 -5.48 -11.58 6.12
CA LEU A 83 -6.08 -11.04 7.34
C LEU A 83 -5.65 -9.59 7.59
N ALA A 84 -4.40 -9.23 7.30
CA ALA A 84 -3.92 -7.86 7.41
C ALA A 84 -4.71 -6.95 6.47
N ALA A 85 -4.82 -7.30 5.18
CA ALA A 85 -5.56 -6.52 4.19
C ALA A 85 -7.05 -6.33 4.57
N GLU A 86 -7.73 -7.42 4.96
CA GLU A 86 -9.13 -7.40 5.38
C GLU A 86 -9.34 -6.55 6.66
N THR A 87 -8.45 -6.72 7.65
CA THR A 87 -8.56 -6.04 8.95
C THR A 87 -8.28 -4.55 8.82
N ILE A 88 -7.23 -4.16 8.07
CA ILE A 88 -6.91 -2.76 7.80
C ILE A 88 -8.06 -2.08 7.06
N ALA A 89 -8.59 -2.69 5.99
CA ALA A 89 -9.71 -2.12 5.24
C ALA A 89 -10.94 -1.91 6.13
N ARG A 90 -11.25 -2.88 6.99
CA ARG A 90 -12.34 -2.79 7.97
C ARG A 90 -12.14 -1.66 8.97
N TYR A 91 -10.96 -1.57 9.57
CA TYR A 91 -10.67 -0.54 10.58
C TYR A 91 -10.65 0.87 9.97
N ILE A 92 -10.03 1.05 8.81
CA ILE A 92 -10.05 2.34 8.11
C ILE A 92 -11.48 2.76 7.80
N THR A 93 -12.33 1.84 7.31
CA THR A 93 -13.73 2.13 7.03
C THR A 93 -14.50 2.56 8.29
N HIS A 94 -14.26 1.94 9.44
CA HIS A 94 -14.90 2.32 10.71
C HIS A 94 -14.34 3.64 11.26
N SER A 95 -13.04 3.84 11.23
CA SER A 95 -12.41 5.06 11.72
C SER A 95 -12.80 6.28 10.89
N MET A 96 -12.90 6.13 9.56
CA MET A 96 -13.32 7.21 8.67
C MET A 96 -14.73 7.72 8.96
N GLN A 97 -15.61 6.93 9.59
CA GLN A 97 -16.90 7.41 10.04
C GLN A 97 -16.79 8.53 11.09
N CYS A 98 -15.76 8.51 11.92
CA CYS A 98 -15.52 9.53 12.94
C CYS A 98 -15.03 10.87 12.36
N TYR A 99 -14.37 10.85 11.20
CA TYR A 99 -13.84 12.05 10.54
C TYR A 99 -14.94 12.90 9.84
N TYR A 100 -16.10 12.34 9.56
CA TYR A 100 -17.22 13.07 8.94
C TYR A 100 -17.92 14.04 9.89
N THR A 101 -17.77 13.87 11.20
CA THR A 101 -18.47 14.66 12.20
C THR A 101 -17.57 15.70 12.88
N ARG A 102 -16.26 15.60 12.72
CA ARG A 102 -15.26 16.56 13.23
C ARG A 102 -14.16 16.71 12.19
N ASP A 103 -13.65 17.93 12.09
CA ASP A 103 -12.39 18.20 11.38
C ASP A 103 -11.25 17.75 12.32
N PRO A 104 -10.71 16.52 12.20
CA PRO A 104 -9.72 16.03 13.15
C PRO A 104 -8.43 16.82 12.92
N TYR A 105 -7.75 17.14 13.98
CA TYR A 105 -6.37 17.56 13.87
C TYR A 105 -5.58 16.44 13.20
N GLU A 106 -4.66 16.78 12.31
CA GLU A 106 -3.87 15.81 11.55
C GLU A 106 -3.15 14.81 12.49
N ASP A 107 -2.70 15.29 13.65
CA ASP A 107 -2.03 14.46 14.65
C ASP A 107 -2.95 13.37 15.22
N GLU A 108 -4.22 13.69 15.52
CA GLU A 108 -5.20 12.69 15.96
C GLU A 108 -5.48 11.63 14.87
N PHE A 109 -5.47 12.04 13.62
CA PHE A 109 -5.61 11.12 12.49
C PHE A 109 -4.41 10.17 12.38
N LEU A 110 -3.18 10.69 12.51
CA LEU A 110 -1.97 9.89 12.46
C LEU A 110 -1.90 8.90 13.62
N ASP A 111 -2.27 9.34 14.83
CA ASP A 111 -2.34 8.45 16.00
C ASP A 111 -3.38 7.34 15.80
N GLN A 112 -4.53 7.66 15.25
CA GLN A 112 -5.55 6.65 14.95
C GLN A 112 -5.12 5.69 13.87
N LEU A 113 -4.43 6.17 12.83
CA LEU A 113 -3.88 5.32 11.78
C LEU A 113 -2.81 4.37 12.33
N HIS A 114 -1.91 4.88 13.16
CA HIS A 114 -0.92 4.08 13.88
C HIS A 114 -1.60 3.02 14.77
N ASN A 115 -2.57 3.42 15.59
CA ASN A 115 -3.30 2.51 16.48
C ASN A 115 -4.07 1.44 15.70
N THR A 116 -4.63 1.79 14.54
CA THR A 116 -5.28 0.84 13.63
C THR A 116 -4.32 -0.26 13.18
N VAL A 117 -3.10 0.11 12.82
CA VAL A 117 -2.08 -0.86 12.38
C VAL A 117 -1.61 -1.71 13.56
N MET A 118 -1.40 -1.12 14.73
CA MET A 118 -1.03 -1.88 15.93
C MET A 118 -2.12 -2.84 16.38
N GLN A 119 -3.40 -2.44 16.30
CA GLN A 119 -4.51 -3.35 16.59
C GLN A 119 -4.56 -4.52 15.59
N CYS A 120 -4.29 -4.27 14.31
CA CYS A 120 -4.17 -5.33 13.31
C CYS A 120 -3.02 -6.30 13.64
N HIS A 121 -1.87 -5.78 14.09
CA HIS A 121 -0.75 -6.60 14.56
C HIS A 121 -1.15 -7.51 15.72
N GLU A 122 -1.84 -6.98 16.72
CA GLU A 122 -2.34 -7.74 17.86
C GLU A 122 -3.37 -8.81 17.45
N ASP A 123 -4.28 -8.46 16.53
CA ASP A 123 -5.27 -9.41 16.01
C ASP A 123 -4.60 -10.59 15.27
N LEU A 124 -3.52 -10.34 14.52
CA LEU A 124 -2.74 -11.39 13.86
C LEU A 124 -2.05 -12.31 14.87
N ILE A 125 -1.45 -11.76 15.93
CA ILE A 125 -0.84 -12.55 17.02
C ILE A 125 -1.91 -13.40 17.73
N ALA A 126 -3.07 -12.79 18.04
CA ALA A 126 -4.17 -13.50 18.66
C ALA A 126 -4.72 -14.63 17.77
N GLU A 127 -4.79 -14.43 16.46
CA GLU A 127 -5.22 -15.47 15.52
C GLU A 127 -4.17 -16.58 15.38
N ALA A 128 -2.87 -16.22 15.35
CA ALA A 128 -1.77 -17.20 15.31
C ALA A 128 -1.80 -18.13 16.53
N SER A 129 -2.18 -17.61 17.70
CA SER A 129 -2.24 -18.40 18.94
C SER A 129 -3.37 -19.43 18.98
N LYS A 130 -4.40 -19.29 18.14
CA LYS A 130 -5.55 -20.19 18.11
C LYS A 130 -5.29 -21.50 17.34
N ASN A 131 -4.31 -21.48 16.43
CA ASN A 131 -4.05 -22.62 15.55
C ASN A 131 -2.54 -22.88 15.44
N PRO A 132 -2.06 -24.08 15.81
CA PRO A 132 -0.64 -24.45 15.71
C PRO A 132 -0.04 -24.26 14.30
N GLU A 133 -0.84 -24.42 13.23
CA GLU A 133 -0.38 -24.22 11.85
C GLU A 133 -0.18 -22.75 11.49
N SER A 134 -0.69 -21.84 12.31
CA SER A 134 -0.56 -20.37 12.13
C SER A 134 0.54 -19.78 13.00
N VAL A 135 1.23 -20.56 13.79
CA VAL A 135 2.33 -20.09 14.66
C VAL A 135 3.44 -19.49 13.79
N GLY A 136 3.81 -18.23 14.10
CA GLY A 136 4.83 -17.50 13.35
C GLY A 136 4.35 -16.91 12.03
N MET A 137 3.04 -16.90 11.76
CA MET A 137 2.51 -16.18 10.60
C MET A 137 2.77 -14.68 10.75
N ALA A 138 3.32 -14.09 9.71
CA ALA A 138 3.60 -12.67 9.67
C ALA A 138 3.41 -12.14 8.26
N THR A 139 3.36 -10.83 8.11
CA THR A 139 3.27 -10.17 6.80
C THR A 139 3.85 -8.77 6.86
N THR A 140 4.33 -8.26 5.73
CA THR A 140 4.56 -6.83 5.56
C THR A 140 3.23 -6.09 5.42
N LEU A 141 3.26 -4.79 5.51
CA LEU A 141 2.14 -3.91 5.16
C LEU A 141 2.71 -2.60 4.60
N THR A 142 2.42 -2.32 3.33
CA THR A 142 2.64 -1.00 2.75
C THR A 142 1.33 -0.53 2.15
N LEU A 143 0.77 0.55 2.69
CA LEU A 143 -0.47 1.13 2.20
C LEU A 143 -0.31 2.62 1.90
N LEU A 144 -1.07 3.11 0.92
CA LEU A 144 -1.30 4.52 0.68
C LEU A 144 -2.79 4.83 0.91
N LEU A 145 -3.04 5.80 1.76
CA LEU A 145 -4.35 6.42 1.95
C LEU A 145 -4.33 7.81 1.33
N GLU A 146 -4.94 7.93 0.16
CA GLU A 146 -5.02 9.18 -0.58
C GLU A 146 -6.23 10.00 -0.11
N MET A 147 -5.97 11.10 0.57
CA MET A 147 -6.95 12.10 1.00
C MET A 147 -6.60 13.45 0.35
N TRP A 148 -6.83 13.55 -0.95
CA TRP A 148 -6.41 14.68 -1.78
C TRP A 148 -6.50 16.05 -1.09
N PRO A 149 -5.44 16.88 -1.15
CA PRO A 149 -4.17 16.70 -1.89
C PRO A 149 -3.07 15.98 -1.08
N LYS A 150 -3.40 15.32 0.01
CA LYS A 150 -2.45 14.61 0.86
C LYS A 150 -2.49 13.10 0.65
N GLY A 151 -1.34 12.47 0.76
CA GLY A 151 -1.17 11.01 0.83
C GLY A 151 -0.48 10.62 2.14
N TYR A 152 -1.00 9.58 2.78
CA TYR A 152 -0.43 8.99 3.99
C TYR A 152 -0.02 7.56 3.66
N ILE A 153 1.30 7.31 3.71
CA ILE A 153 1.85 5.97 3.49
C ILE A 153 2.16 5.36 4.84
N VAL A 154 1.64 4.18 5.11
CA VAL A 154 2.02 3.40 6.31
C VAL A 154 2.81 2.21 5.86
N GLN A 155 3.94 1.98 6.52
CA GLN A 155 4.84 0.87 6.24
C GLN A 155 5.14 0.08 7.50
N VAL A 156 5.08 -1.26 7.35
CA VAL A 156 5.69 -2.27 8.24
C VAL A 156 6.34 -3.31 7.33
N GLY A 157 7.65 -3.50 7.44
CA GLY A 157 8.41 -4.44 6.62
C GLY A 157 9.20 -3.78 5.49
N ASP A 158 9.42 -4.49 4.39
CA ASP A 158 10.29 -4.12 3.28
C ASP A 158 9.59 -4.02 1.92
N SER A 159 8.27 -4.21 1.87
CA SER A 159 7.49 -3.80 0.70
C SER A 159 7.59 -2.28 0.53
N ARG A 160 7.75 -1.81 -0.71
CA ARG A 160 8.11 -0.43 -0.98
C ARG A 160 6.99 0.41 -1.56
N CYS A 161 7.07 1.72 -1.32
CA CYS A 161 6.30 2.76 -2.00
C CYS A 161 7.25 3.72 -2.69
N TYR A 162 7.06 3.89 -4.00
CA TYR A 162 7.76 4.86 -4.84
C TYR A 162 6.79 5.94 -5.32
N ARG A 163 7.33 7.13 -5.57
CA ARG A 163 6.62 8.21 -6.25
C ARG A 163 7.48 8.76 -7.38
N LEU A 164 6.93 8.79 -8.58
CA LEU A 164 7.46 9.54 -9.71
C LEU A 164 6.72 10.86 -9.82
N ARG A 165 7.45 11.97 -9.84
CA ARG A 165 6.94 13.32 -10.13
C ARG A 165 7.83 13.99 -11.16
N GLY A 166 7.27 14.29 -12.34
CA GLY A 166 8.07 14.70 -13.49
C GLY A 166 9.09 13.60 -13.84
N ASP A 167 10.37 13.93 -13.78
CA ASP A 167 11.47 13.01 -14.07
C ASP A 167 12.18 12.49 -12.80
N ARG A 168 11.53 12.60 -11.63
CA ARG A 168 12.16 12.24 -10.36
C ARG A 168 11.42 11.09 -9.68
N LEU A 169 12.02 9.90 -9.70
CA LEU A 169 11.61 8.77 -8.87
C LEU A 169 12.20 8.91 -7.47
N ILE A 170 11.38 8.67 -6.46
CA ILE A 170 11.78 8.65 -5.05
C ILE A 170 11.16 7.43 -4.39
N GLN A 171 11.97 6.58 -3.76
CA GLN A 171 11.49 5.63 -2.77
C GLN A 171 11.07 6.40 -1.52
N ILE A 172 9.79 6.35 -1.17
CA ILE A 172 9.25 7.05 0.00
C ILE A 172 9.51 6.26 1.28
N THR A 173 9.34 4.95 1.21
CA THR A 173 9.52 4.02 2.33
C THR A 173 10.98 3.66 2.52
N ARG A 174 11.35 3.29 3.74
CA ARG A 174 12.67 2.73 4.07
C ARG A 174 12.48 1.26 4.46
N ASP A 175 13.22 0.36 3.83
CA ASP A 175 13.12 -1.07 4.13
C ASP A 175 13.41 -1.36 5.62
N GLN A 176 12.53 -2.07 6.27
CA GLN A 176 12.69 -2.50 7.67
C GLN A 176 13.29 -3.90 7.70
N THR A 177 14.57 -4.00 7.30
CA THR A 177 15.37 -5.21 7.30
C THR A 177 16.60 -5.04 8.19
N LEU A 178 17.11 -6.16 8.69
CA LEU A 178 18.36 -6.15 9.46
C LEU A 178 19.52 -5.58 8.64
N ALA A 179 19.54 -5.85 7.33
CA ALA A 179 20.54 -5.27 6.41
C ALA A 179 20.52 -3.75 6.44
N GLN A 180 19.34 -3.16 6.28
CA GLN A 180 19.19 -1.70 6.24
C GLN A 180 19.50 -1.07 7.60
N ASP A 181 19.10 -1.71 8.71
CA ASP A 181 19.43 -1.22 10.04
C ASP A 181 20.95 -1.19 10.28
N LEU A 182 21.67 -2.26 9.89
CA LEU A 182 23.12 -2.31 10.01
C LEU A 182 23.84 -1.31 9.09
N ILE A 183 23.29 -1.00 7.92
CA ILE A 183 23.81 0.04 7.01
C ILE A 183 23.66 1.42 7.65
N ASP A 184 22.49 1.73 8.18
CA ASP A 184 22.20 3.04 8.78
C ASP A 184 23.01 3.30 10.05
N GLU A 185 23.30 2.25 10.81
CA GLU A 185 24.20 2.29 11.97
C GLU A 185 25.68 2.37 11.57
N GLY A 186 26.01 2.25 10.28
CA GLY A 186 27.38 2.26 9.77
C GLY A 186 28.19 1.00 10.13
N VAL A 187 27.53 -0.08 10.54
CA VAL A 187 28.17 -1.35 10.91
C VAL A 187 28.63 -2.11 9.68
N VAL A 188 27.85 -2.09 8.60
CA VAL A 188 28.16 -2.73 7.33
C VAL A 188 28.01 -1.76 6.16
N THR A 189 28.73 -2.02 5.08
CA THR A 189 28.50 -1.31 3.82
C THR A 189 27.39 -2.00 3.00
N PRO A 190 26.65 -1.30 2.12
CA PRO A 190 25.60 -1.89 1.30
C PRO A 190 26.05 -3.18 0.57
N SER A 191 27.28 -3.19 0.03
CA SER A 191 27.83 -4.36 -0.68
C SER A 191 28.07 -5.60 0.18
N LYS A 192 27.97 -5.49 1.50
CA LYS A 192 28.15 -6.60 2.46
C LYS A 192 26.87 -6.96 3.20
N ALA A 193 25.80 -6.24 2.95
CA ALA A 193 24.54 -6.38 3.68
C ALA A 193 23.62 -7.48 3.13
N ASP A 194 23.87 -7.99 1.91
CA ASP A 194 23.00 -8.97 1.22
C ASP A 194 22.60 -10.18 2.06
N ALA A 195 23.50 -10.65 2.94
CA ALA A 195 23.23 -11.81 3.80
C ALA A 195 22.03 -11.59 4.76
N TRP A 196 21.67 -10.35 5.04
CA TRP A 196 20.61 -9.95 5.98
C TRP A 196 19.45 -9.20 5.32
N SER A 197 19.45 -9.05 4.00
CA SER A 197 18.43 -8.31 3.24
C SER A 197 17.05 -8.91 3.36
N HIS A 198 16.97 -10.22 3.53
CA HIS A 198 15.71 -10.98 3.68
C HIS A 198 15.26 -11.14 5.15
N VAL A 199 15.98 -10.57 6.11
CA VAL A 199 15.63 -10.65 7.54
C VAL A 199 14.90 -9.38 7.94
N LEU A 200 13.59 -9.47 8.10
CA LEU A 200 12.77 -8.34 8.54
C LEU A 200 13.08 -7.97 9.99
N SER A 201 13.26 -6.68 10.24
CA SER A 201 13.34 -6.11 11.60
C SER A 201 11.97 -5.67 12.13
N SER A 202 10.94 -5.71 11.28
CA SER A 202 9.57 -5.32 11.62
C SER A 202 8.58 -6.06 10.71
N ALA A 203 7.57 -6.71 11.29
CA ALA A 203 6.52 -7.41 10.54
C ALA A 203 5.21 -7.46 11.33
N MET A 204 4.08 -7.35 10.64
CA MET A 204 2.75 -7.52 11.21
C MET A 204 2.55 -8.97 11.65
N GLY A 205 2.10 -9.21 12.89
CA GLY A 205 1.97 -10.55 13.45
C GLY A 205 3.30 -11.19 13.87
N GLY A 206 4.45 -10.56 13.54
CA GLY A 206 5.79 -11.00 13.95
C GLY A 206 6.12 -10.65 15.41
N ALA A 207 7.39 -10.78 15.78
CA ALA A 207 7.86 -10.47 17.12
C ALA A 207 7.74 -8.96 17.44
N GLU A 208 7.91 -8.13 16.46
CA GLU A 208 7.81 -6.67 16.57
C GLU A 208 7.20 -6.06 15.29
N ALA A 209 6.29 -5.10 15.47
CA ALA A 209 5.81 -4.25 14.39
C ALA A 209 6.11 -2.78 14.74
N LYS A 210 6.77 -2.09 13.83
CA LYS A 210 7.15 -0.66 13.95
C LYS A 210 6.52 0.12 12.81
N PRO A 211 5.23 0.48 12.88
CA PRO A 211 4.60 1.25 11.82
C PRO A 211 5.30 2.60 11.66
N VAL A 212 5.69 2.92 10.43
CA VAL A 212 6.18 4.26 10.05
C VAL A 212 5.15 4.90 9.14
N ILE A 213 4.78 6.14 9.42
CA ILE A 213 3.83 6.90 8.62
C ILE A 213 4.57 8.04 7.92
N TYR A 214 4.52 8.03 6.58
CA TYR A 214 5.05 9.08 5.75
C TYR A 214 3.90 9.94 5.23
N LYS A 215 4.11 11.26 5.24
CA LYS A 215 3.18 12.23 4.64
C LYS A 215 3.77 12.75 3.36
N ILE A 216 2.96 12.78 2.32
CA ILE A 216 3.31 13.37 1.03
C ILE A 216 2.20 14.30 0.55
N ASP A 217 2.58 15.35 -0.14
CA ASP A 217 1.64 16.11 -0.95
C ASP A 217 1.53 15.44 -2.31
N LEU A 218 0.30 15.18 -2.74
CA LEU A 218 -0.01 14.62 -4.05
C LEU A 218 -0.24 15.76 -5.04
N SER A 219 0.19 15.55 -6.26
CA SER A 219 -0.07 16.43 -7.40
C SER A 219 -0.68 15.64 -8.54
N TRP A 220 -1.34 16.34 -9.45
CA TRP A 220 -1.76 15.74 -10.70
C TRP A 220 -0.54 15.16 -11.44
N ASP A 221 -0.76 14.06 -12.14
CA ASP A 221 0.25 13.31 -12.89
C ASP A 221 1.38 12.70 -12.03
N ASP A 222 1.30 12.76 -10.69
CA ASP A 222 2.13 11.90 -9.84
C ASP A 222 1.80 10.45 -10.14
N VAL A 223 2.82 9.61 -10.24
CA VAL A 223 2.67 8.15 -10.30
C VAL A 223 3.16 7.56 -9.00
N VAL A 224 2.32 6.78 -8.32
CA VAL A 224 2.69 6.02 -7.13
C VAL A 224 2.73 4.54 -7.45
N LEU A 225 3.80 3.87 -7.07
CA LEU A 225 3.98 2.42 -7.15
C LEU A 225 4.15 1.85 -5.75
N LEU A 226 3.30 0.88 -5.39
CA LEU A 226 3.53 0.00 -4.25
C LEU A 226 3.94 -1.37 -4.80
N CYS A 227 4.93 -2.01 -4.17
CA CYS A 227 5.36 -3.34 -4.60
C CYS A 227 5.91 -4.18 -3.44
N SER A 228 5.80 -5.51 -3.56
CA SER A 228 6.52 -6.46 -2.71
C SER A 228 7.99 -6.58 -3.14
N ASP A 229 8.79 -7.22 -2.29
CA ASP A 229 10.23 -7.43 -2.51
C ASP A 229 10.53 -8.26 -3.77
N GLY A 230 9.61 -9.12 -4.21
CA GLY A 230 9.75 -9.92 -5.42
C GLY A 230 9.88 -9.09 -6.71
N LEU A 231 9.39 -7.84 -6.74
CA LEU A 231 9.66 -6.95 -7.86
C LEU A 231 11.11 -6.46 -7.81
N ILE A 232 11.51 -5.86 -6.70
CA ILE A 232 12.80 -5.18 -6.55
C ILE A 232 14.00 -6.15 -6.50
N ALA A 233 13.75 -7.42 -6.22
CA ALA A 233 14.77 -8.47 -6.37
C ALA A 233 15.21 -8.68 -7.83
N HIS A 234 14.45 -8.18 -8.78
CA HIS A 234 14.67 -8.43 -10.21
C HIS A 234 14.67 -7.17 -11.07
N VAL A 235 14.06 -6.07 -10.63
CA VAL A 235 13.91 -4.82 -11.38
C VAL A 235 14.55 -3.69 -10.57
N THR A 236 15.49 -2.98 -11.19
CA THR A 236 16.22 -1.88 -10.53
C THR A 236 15.39 -0.61 -10.47
N ASP A 237 15.77 0.32 -9.58
CA ASP A 237 15.09 1.62 -9.46
C ASP A 237 15.16 2.44 -10.77
N ASP A 238 16.28 2.36 -11.52
CA ASP A 238 16.42 3.02 -12.83
C ASP A 238 15.42 2.44 -13.86
N GLU A 239 15.22 1.14 -13.85
CA GLU A 239 14.25 0.48 -14.74
C GLU A 239 12.81 0.77 -14.33
N ILE A 240 12.52 0.83 -13.02
CA ILE A 240 11.22 1.28 -12.51
C ILE A 240 10.96 2.72 -12.96
N HIS A 241 11.96 3.60 -12.85
CA HIS A 241 11.87 4.97 -13.33
C HIS A 241 11.51 5.03 -14.82
N ASP A 242 12.24 4.27 -15.65
CA ASP A 242 12.04 4.27 -17.10
C ASP A 242 10.64 3.76 -17.48
N GLU A 243 10.17 2.67 -16.86
CA GLU A 243 8.84 2.11 -17.13
C GLU A 243 7.72 3.06 -16.66
N LEU A 244 7.85 3.69 -15.49
CA LEU A 244 6.87 4.64 -14.98
C LEU A 244 6.86 5.94 -15.80
N SER A 245 8.02 6.42 -16.25
CA SER A 245 8.14 7.65 -17.05
C SER A 245 7.52 7.51 -18.45
N ASN A 246 7.52 6.29 -19.00
CA ASN A 246 6.98 5.97 -20.32
C ASN A 246 5.60 5.30 -20.28
N MET A 247 4.90 5.37 -19.13
CA MET A 247 3.63 4.68 -18.98
C MET A 247 2.51 5.30 -19.83
N GLU A 248 1.73 4.43 -20.50
CA GLU A 248 0.49 4.80 -21.17
C GLU A 248 -0.72 4.63 -20.23
N SER A 249 -0.67 3.60 -19.36
CA SER A 249 -1.68 3.31 -18.35
C SER A 249 -1.08 2.56 -17.17
N ALA A 250 -1.74 2.64 -16.01
CA ALA A 250 -1.37 1.89 -14.83
C ALA A 250 -1.35 0.37 -15.10
N GLU A 251 -2.29 -0.13 -15.93
CA GLU A 251 -2.33 -1.55 -16.32
C GLU A 251 -1.13 -1.94 -17.17
N GLN A 252 -0.81 -1.15 -18.20
CA GLN A 252 0.31 -1.45 -19.09
C GLN A 252 1.62 -1.54 -18.32
N VAL A 253 1.92 -0.55 -17.47
CA VAL A 253 3.19 -0.54 -16.72
C VAL A 253 3.21 -1.60 -15.62
N GLY A 254 2.11 -1.81 -14.90
CA GLY A 254 2.02 -2.86 -13.89
C GLY A 254 2.30 -4.25 -14.47
N ARG A 255 1.69 -4.58 -15.62
CA ARG A 255 1.96 -5.84 -16.33
C ARG A 255 3.40 -5.95 -16.82
N ARG A 256 3.97 -4.84 -17.31
CA ARG A 256 5.35 -4.80 -17.79
C ARG A 256 6.35 -5.07 -16.66
N LEU A 257 6.20 -4.41 -15.52
CA LEU A 257 7.05 -4.61 -14.34
C LEU A 257 7.02 -6.07 -13.86
N VAL A 258 5.83 -6.66 -13.74
CA VAL A 258 5.70 -8.08 -13.36
C VAL A 258 6.34 -9.01 -14.40
N SER A 259 6.15 -8.74 -15.71
CA SER A 259 6.78 -9.53 -16.76
C SER A 259 8.31 -9.47 -16.70
N MET A 260 8.89 -8.29 -16.46
CA MET A 260 10.34 -8.13 -16.31
C MET A 260 10.88 -8.97 -15.14
N ALA A 261 10.22 -8.93 -13.98
CA ALA A 261 10.62 -9.74 -12.84
C ALA A 261 10.52 -11.25 -13.13
N LEU A 262 9.44 -11.67 -13.78
CA LEU A 262 9.25 -13.06 -14.21
C LEU A 262 10.33 -13.50 -15.21
N GLU A 263 10.63 -12.70 -16.23
CA GLU A 263 11.65 -13.00 -17.24
C GLU A 263 13.05 -13.20 -16.61
N ARG A 264 13.34 -12.50 -15.51
CA ARG A 264 14.60 -12.55 -14.77
C ARG A 264 14.64 -13.60 -13.66
N GLY A 265 13.65 -14.45 -13.61
CA GLY A 265 13.66 -15.63 -12.74
C GLY A 265 12.45 -15.77 -11.83
N GLY A 266 11.75 -14.67 -11.47
CA GLY A 266 10.55 -14.70 -10.65
C GLY A 266 10.70 -15.56 -9.40
N ARG A 267 11.72 -15.27 -8.58
CA ARG A 267 12.13 -16.13 -7.46
C ARG A 267 11.15 -16.12 -6.31
N ASP A 268 10.38 -15.03 -6.19
CA ASP A 268 9.36 -14.85 -5.18
C ASP A 268 8.01 -14.47 -5.77
N ASN A 269 6.99 -14.32 -4.94
CA ASN A 269 5.73 -13.71 -5.29
C ASN A 269 5.98 -12.24 -5.69
N ILE A 270 5.29 -11.76 -6.69
CA ILE A 270 5.51 -10.43 -7.26
C ILE A 270 4.19 -9.69 -7.25
N THR A 271 4.12 -8.63 -6.48
CA THR A 271 2.91 -7.80 -6.37
C THR A 271 3.23 -6.35 -6.64
N VAL A 272 2.41 -5.72 -7.48
CA VAL A 272 2.50 -4.31 -7.81
C VAL A 272 1.13 -3.66 -7.75
N VAL A 273 1.08 -2.42 -7.28
CA VAL A 273 -0.07 -1.52 -7.40
C VAL A 273 0.45 -0.20 -7.94
N VAL A 274 -0.10 0.23 -9.08
CA VAL A 274 0.23 1.50 -9.72
C VAL A 274 -0.98 2.40 -9.66
N ALA A 275 -0.80 3.64 -9.23
CA ALA A 275 -1.86 4.64 -9.15
C ALA A 275 -1.36 5.98 -9.70
N THR A 276 -2.18 6.62 -10.52
CA THR A 276 -1.94 7.96 -11.04
C THR A 276 -3.25 8.70 -11.27
N THR A 277 -3.16 10.01 -11.41
CA THR A 277 -4.26 10.88 -11.83
C THR A 277 -3.94 11.48 -13.18
N LYS A 278 -4.87 11.43 -14.13
CA LYS A 278 -4.68 12.01 -15.46
C LYS A 278 -5.60 13.21 -15.63
N SER A 279 -5.03 14.38 -15.93
CA SER A 279 -5.81 15.52 -16.41
C SER A 279 -6.39 15.18 -17.78
N THR A 280 -7.73 15.12 -17.89
CA THR A 280 -8.47 14.90 -19.16
C THR A 280 -8.61 16.19 -19.95
#